data_892f0dc14f505701f718665cb4282129
#
_entry.id   892f0dc14f505701f718665cb4282129
#
_cell.length_a   1.000
_cell.length_b   1.000
_cell.length_c   1.000
_cell.angle_alpha   90.00
_cell.angle_beta   90.00
_cell.angle_gamma   90.00
#
_symmetry.space_group_name_H-M   'P 1'
#
loop_
_entity.id
_entity.type
_entity.pdbx_description
1 polymer ?
#
loop_
_entity_poly.entity_id
_entity_poly.type
_entity_poly.pdbx_seq_one_letter_code
_entity_poly.pdbx_strand_id
1 'polypeptide(L)' 'MGRINLDVLVEHKANGKVLPRMILWPDGRRFEIDKILDIREAPALKTGGIGTRYLCTICGRQRAIFEVRGLWFVEA' A
#
# COMPACT_ATOMS: atom_id res chain seq x y z
N MET A 1 14.82 3.64 -8.65
CA MET A 1 15.35 3.10 -7.54
C MET A 1 15.08 3.83 -6.27
N GLY A 2 14.10 4.25 -5.95
CA GLY A 2 13.69 4.77 -4.70
C GLY A 2 12.31 4.30 -4.41
N ARG A 3 11.69 4.94 -3.50
CA ARG A 3 10.29 4.70 -3.20
C ARG A 3 9.50 5.96 -3.44
N ILE A 4 8.24 5.79 -3.77
CA ILE A 4 7.32 6.90 -3.94
C ILE A 4 6.33 6.83 -2.79
N ASN A 5 6.35 7.85 -1.95
CA ASN A 5 5.40 7.95 -0.85
C ASN A 5 4.02 8.32 -1.39
N LEU A 6 3.00 7.70 -0.83
CA LEU A 6 1.63 7.85 -1.31
C LEU A 6 0.72 8.24 -0.16
N ASP A 7 -0.30 9.00 -0.49
CA ASP A 7 -1.46 9.09 0.39
C ASP A 7 -2.40 7.94 0.02
N VAL A 8 -3.01 7.33 1.02
CA VAL A 8 -3.87 6.17 0.80
C VAL A 8 -5.11 6.31 1.64
N LEU A 9 -6.26 6.09 1.04
CA LEU A 9 -7.50 5.97 1.78
C LEU A 9 -7.63 4.53 2.24
N VAL A 10 -7.85 4.34 3.52
CA VAL A 10 -7.93 3.01 4.13
C VAL A 10 -9.30 2.78 4.71
N GLU A 11 -9.69 1.52 4.75
CA GLU A 11 -10.90 1.08 5.41
C GLU A 11 -10.53 0.39 6.70
N HIS A 12 -11.08 0.86 7.81
CA HIS A 12 -10.94 0.20 9.10
C HIS A 12 -12.12 -0.73 9.30
N LYS A 13 -11.86 -2.03 9.31
CA LYS A 13 -12.89 -3.02 9.52
C LYS A 13 -13.24 -3.13 11.00
N ALA A 14 -14.47 -3.56 11.28
CA ALA A 14 -14.91 -3.78 12.66
C ALA A 14 -14.07 -4.82 13.39
N ASN A 15 -13.43 -5.73 12.66
CA ASN A 15 -12.54 -6.76 13.24
C ASN A 15 -11.11 -6.25 13.49
N GLY A 16 -10.87 -4.97 13.26
CA GLY A 16 -9.55 -4.36 13.49
C GLY A 16 -8.63 -4.35 12.28
N LYS A 17 -9.01 -4.99 11.19
CA LYS A 17 -8.18 -4.98 9.99
C LYS A 17 -8.22 -3.63 9.30
N VAL A 18 -7.09 -3.23 8.74
CA VAL A 18 -6.95 -2.00 7.94
C VAL A 18 -6.62 -2.42 6.52
N LEU A 19 -7.45 -2.02 5.57
CA LEU A 19 -7.29 -2.39 4.18
C LEU A 19 -7.17 -1.13 3.32
N PRO A 20 -6.15 -1.04 2.44
CA PRO A 20 -6.06 0.08 1.52
C PRO A 20 -7.16 -0.01 0.45
N ARG A 21 -7.78 1.12 0.13
CA ARG A 21 -8.89 1.15 -0.83
C ARG A 21 -8.62 2.03 -2.03
N MET A 22 -7.83 3.07 -1.86
CA MET A 22 -7.53 4.00 -2.95
C MET A 22 -6.16 4.60 -2.74
N ILE A 23 -5.40 4.69 -3.81
CA ILE A 23 -4.11 5.35 -3.82
C ILE A 23 -4.29 6.76 -4.38
N LEU A 24 -3.72 7.73 -3.68
CA LEU A 24 -3.67 9.11 -4.14
C LEU A 24 -2.23 9.37 -4.59
N TRP A 25 -2.05 9.44 -5.90
CA TRP A 25 -0.72 9.63 -6.48
C TRP A 25 -0.24 11.06 -6.27
N PRO A 26 1.07 11.30 -6.16
CA PRO A 26 1.57 12.66 -5.90
C PRO A 26 1.15 13.72 -6.92
N ASP A 27 0.83 13.32 -8.15
CA ASP A 27 0.37 14.25 -9.18
C ASP A 27 -1.13 14.53 -9.11
N GLY A 28 -1.83 14.00 -8.11
CA GLY A 28 -3.26 14.19 -7.92
C GLY A 28 -4.16 13.12 -8.52
N ARG A 29 -3.59 12.17 -9.26
CA ARG A 29 -4.39 11.07 -9.81
C ARG A 29 -4.79 10.11 -8.70
N ARG A 30 -5.96 9.51 -8.86
CA ARG A 30 -6.52 8.56 -7.89
C ARG A 30 -6.69 7.21 -8.57
N PHE A 31 -6.31 6.16 -7.86
CA PHE A 31 -6.44 4.79 -8.36
C PHE A 31 -7.13 3.94 -7.32
N GLU A 32 -8.27 3.38 -7.67
CA GLU A 32 -8.95 2.44 -6.79
C GLU A 32 -8.22 1.11 -6.76
N ILE A 33 -8.19 0.50 -5.58
CA ILE A 33 -7.68 -0.85 -5.42
C ILE A 33 -8.84 -1.81 -5.65
N ASP A 34 -8.75 -2.59 -6.72
CA ASP A 34 -9.83 -3.51 -7.11
C ASP A 34 -9.90 -4.71 -6.17
N LYS A 35 -8.75 -5.32 -5.90
CA LYS A 35 -8.66 -6.49 -5.04
C LYS A 35 -7.35 -6.47 -4.27
N ILE A 36 -7.38 -7.01 -3.07
CA ILE A 36 -6.18 -7.31 -2.30
C ILE A 36 -5.95 -8.81 -2.42
N LEU A 37 -4.86 -9.20 -3.04
CA LEU A 37 -4.57 -10.60 -3.34
C LEU A 37 -3.81 -11.28 -2.22
N ASP A 38 -2.97 -10.54 -1.51
CA ASP A 38 -2.13 -11.11 -0.46
C ASP A 38 -1.67 -10.01 0.48
N ILE A 39 -1.56 -10.35 1.75
CA ILE A 39 -1.07 -9.43 2.80
C ILE A 39 -0.06 -10.22 3.60
N ARG A 40 1.16 -9.68 3.72
CA ARG A 40 2.20 -10.32 4.51
C ARG A 40 3.16 -9.32 5.10
N GLU A 41 3.85 -9.72 6.15
CA GLU A 41 4.93 -8.91 6.67
C GLU A 41 6.08 -8.88 5.68
N ALA A 42 6.73 -7.74 5.59
CA ALA A 42 7.88 -7.57 4.73
C ALA A 42 8.92 -6.70 5.44
N PRO A 43 10.20 -7.05 5.35
CA PRO A 43 11.23 -6.20 5.93
C PRO A 43 11.31 -4.89 5.16
N ALA A 44 11.34 -3.80 5.89
CA ALA A 44 11.54 -2.48 5.29
C ALA A 44 13.03 -2.15 5.38
N LEU A 45 13.79 -2.65 4.43
CA LEU A 45 15.25 -2.62 4.47
C LEU A 45 15.82 -1.22 4.63
N LYS A 46 15.18 -0.23 4.03
CA LYS A 46 15.69 1.14 4.06
C LYS A 46 15.26 1.91 5.30
N THR A 47 14.18 1.51 5.94
CA THR A 47 13.67 2.19 7.13
C THR A 47 13.99 1.47 8.42
N GLY A 48 14.57 0.28 8.32
CA GLY A 48 14.99 -0.49 9.48
C GLY A 48 13.86 -1.09 10.30
N GLY A 49 12.68 -1.25 9.71
CA GLY A 49 11.53 -1.80 10.43
C GLY A 49 10.89 -2.95 9.69
N ILE A 50 9.84 -3.50 10.28
CA ILE A 50 8.99 -4.48 9.62
C ILE A 50 7.75 -3.76 9.16
N GLY A 51 7.46 -3.87 7.90
CA GLY A 51 6.25 -3.30 7.32
C GLY A 51 5.28 -4.37 6.89
N THR A 52 4.21 -3.94 6.25
CA THR A 52 3.21 -4.81 5.67
C THR A 52 3.23 -4.62 4.15
N ARG A 53 3.23 -5.73 3.43
CA ARG A 53 3.17 -5.72 1.97
C ARG A 53 1.78 -6.16 1.54
N TYR A 54 1.13 -5.32 0.76
CA TYR A 54 -0.18 -5.60 0.20
C TYR A 54 0.00 -5.82 -1.30
N LEU A 55 -0.25 -7.03 -1.76
CA LEU A 55 -0.28 -7.30 -3.19
C LEU A 55 -1.70 -7.05 -3.68
N CYS A 56 -1.86 -6.10 -4.58
CA CYS A 56 -3.17 -5.61 -5.00
C CYS A 56 -3.29 -5.64 -6.51
N THR A 57 -4.53 -5.65 -6.98
CA THR A 57 -4.83 -5.40 -8.39
C THR A 57 -5.35 -3.98 -8.52
N ILE A 58 -4.70 -3.20 -9.37
CA ILE A 58 -5.05 -1.81 -9.64
C ILE A 58 -5.04 -1.62 -11.15
N CYS A 59 -6.16 -1.18 -11.72
CA CYS A 59 -6.31 -1.02 -13.16
C CYS A 59 -5.93 -2.28 -13.93
N GLY A 60 -6.30 -3.45 -13.41
CA GLY A 60 -6.04 -4.73 -14.03
C GLY A 60 -4.61 -5.24 -13.90
N ARG A 61 -3.76 -4.54 -13.17
CA ARG A 61 -2.36 -4.93 -12.98
C ARG A 61 -2.08 -5.21 -11.51
N GLN A 62 -1.21 -6.17 -11.25
CA GLN A 62 -0.75 -6.46 -9.90
C GLN A 62 0.30 -5.45 -9.48
N ARG A 63 0.12 -4.91 -8.28
CA ARG A 63 1.06 -3.97 -7.68
C ARG A 63 1.22 -4.27 -6.21
N ALA A 64 2.45 -4.14 -5.72
CA ALA A 64 2.73 -4.24 -4.30
C ALA A 64 2.75 -2.85 -3.69
N ILE A 65 2.04 -2.70 -2.58
CA ILE A 65 2.00 -1.46 -1.81
C ILE A 65 2.52 -1.79 -0.42
N PHE A 66 3.32 -0.94 0.14
CA PHE A 66 3.94 -1.17 1.44
C PHE A 66 3.45 -0.14 2.45
N GLU A 67 3.34 -0.56 3.69
CA GLU A 67 2.99 0.32 4.80
C GLU A 67 3.94 0.07 5.95
N VAL A 68 4.51 1.15 6.50
CA VAL A 68 5.37 1.10 7.67
C VAL A 68 4.98 2.26 8.58
N ARG A 69 4.50 1.94 9.78
CA ARG A 69 4.13 2.95 10.78
C ARG A 69 3.16 4.01 10.26
N GLY A 70 2.21 3.59 9.45
CA GLY A 70 1.22 4.50 8.88
C GLY A 70 1.68 5.23 7.62
N LEU A 71 2.90 4.99 7.16
CA LEU A 71 3.41 5.57 5.93
C LEU A 71 3.28 4.56 4.80
N TRP A 72 2.68 4.98 3.70
CA TRP A 72 2.44 4.14 2.55
C TRP A 72 3.36 4.51 1.41
N PHE A 73 3.84 3.52 0.69
CA PHE A 73 4.71 3.78 -0.46
C PHE A 73 4.70 2.62 -1.44
N VAL A 74 5.14 2.90 -2.66
CA VAL A 74 5.47 1.89 -3.65
C VAL A 74 6.94 2.02 -3.97
N GLU A 75 7.53 0.91 -4.41
CA GLU A 75 8.91 0.91 -4.85
C GLU A 75 8.96 1.17 -6.35
N ALA A 76 9.81 2.08 -6.72
CA ALA A 76 9.98 2.44 -8.13
C ALA A 76 11.05 1.57 -8.78
#